data_c6a5206f355bab0a8aa377f88023ab79
#
_entry.id   c6a5206f355bab0a8aa377f88023ab79
#
_cell.length_a   1.000
_cell.length_b   1.000
_cell.length_c   1.000
_cell.angle_alpha   90.00
_cell.angle_beta   90.00
_cell.angle_gamma   90.00
#
_symmetry.space_group_name_H-M   'P 1'
#
loop_
_entity.id
_entity.type
_entity.pdbx_description
1 polymer ?
#
loop_
_entity_poly.entity_id
_entity_poly.type
_entity_poly.pdbx_seq_one_letter_code
_entity_poly.pdbx_strand_id
1 'polypeptide(L)'
;MTATIEIQGLRVDRGGTTVLHDLTLGIGGGVVTGLLGPSGSGKSTLIRAIVGVQIVAAGEVRVLGLPAGAPALRSRVGYVTQSPSVYGDLSVRENLTYFARVLGAPPAAVDTVIERVGLADMAAHLVGRLSGGQKARVSLATALLNDPEVLVLDEPTVGLDPVLRRDLWDFFHELADSGTTLLVSSHVMDEAARCDRLLLLREGVILADLPPDELLRRTGAADLDAAFLRLVEGSAAE
;
A
#
# COMPACT_ATOMS: atom_id res chain seq x y z
N MET A 1 -5.72 13.61 -16.70
CA MET A 1 -5.91 13.57 -15.23
C MET A 1 -4.53 13.73 -14.62
N THR A 2 -4.36 14.64 -13.68
CA THR A 2 -3.10 14.77 -12.91
C THR A 2 -2.96 13.52 -12.00
N ALA A 3 -1.78 12.92 -11.98
CA ALA A 3 -1.52 11.78 -11.12
C ALA A 3 -1.54 12.22 -9.64
N THR A 4 -2.08 11.37 -8.76
CA THR A 4 -2.11 11.60 -7.31
C THR A 4 -0.74 11.36 -6.68
N ILE A 5 0.01 10.38 -7.22
CA ILE A 5 1.41 10.12 -6.88
C ILE A 5 2.22 10.23 -8.18
N GLU A 6 3.24 11.08 -8.19
CA GLU A 6 4.13 11.30 -9.33
C GLU A 6 5.56 10.97 -8.93
N ILE A 7 6.22 10.18 -9.74
CA ILE A 7 7.61 9.76 -9.54
C ILE A 7 8.37 10.08 -10.81
N GLN A 8 9.49 10.80 -10.67
CA GLN A 8 10.32 11.22 -11.81
C GLN A 8 11.79 10.90 -11.53
N GLY A 9 12.38 10.02 -12.33
CA GLY A 9 13.79 9.66 -12.26
C GLY A 9 14.23 9.12 -10.91
N LEU A 10 13.35 8.40 -10.18
CA LEU A 10 13.65 7.96 -8.82
C LEU A 10 14.73 6.89 -8.79
N ARG A 11 15.85 7.23 -8.15
CA ARG A 11 16.91 6.29 -7.83
C ARG A 11 17.11 6.20 -6.33
N VAL A 12 17.21 4.98 -5.83
CA VAL A 12 17.51 4.70 -4.42
C VAL A 12 18.67 3.74 -4.31
N ASP A 13 19.69 4.15 -3.56
CA ASP A 13 20.86 3.32 -3.25
C ASP A 13 20.81 2.88 -1.78
N ARG A 14 21.15 1.63 -1.48
CA ARG A 14 21.26 1.08 -0.13
C ARG A 14 22.51 0.21 0.00
N GLY A 15 23.35 0.52 0.97
CA GLY A 15 24.57 -0.26 1.22
C GLY A 15 25.51 -0.36 0.01
N GLY A 16 25.57 0.67 -0.83
CA GLY A 16 26.40 0.69 -2.04
C GLY A 16 25.77 0.00 -3.25
N THR A 17 24.54 -0.51 -3.13
CA THR A 17 23.81 -1.16 -4.24
C THR A 17 22.60 -0.31 -4.62
N THR A 18 22.37 -0.10 -5.91
CA THR A 18 21.16 0.54 -6.42
C THR A 18 19.98 -0.45 -6.28
N VAL A 19 18.92 -0.03 -5.60
CA VAL A 19 17.69 -0.82 -5.35
C VAL A 19 16.57 -0.41 -6.28
N LEU A 20 16.47 0.89 -6.62
CA LEU A 20 15.52 1.40 -7.61
C LEU A 20 16.29 2.15 -8.68
N HIS A 21 15.99 1.85 -9.96
CA HIS A 21 16.76 2.28 -11.12
C HIS A 21 15.94 3.28 -11.96
N ASP A 22 16.06 4.58 -11.67
CA ASP A 22 15.53 5.69 -12.50
C ASP A 22 14.02 5.53 -12.83
N LEU A 23 13.21 5.25 -11.79
CA LEU A 23 11.80 5.00 -11.98
C LEU A 23 11.04 6.29 -12.31
N THR A 24 10.25 6.26 -13.40
CA THR A 24 9.33 7.34 -13.77
C THR A 24 7.95 6.74 -14.00
N LEU A 25 6.98 7.11 -13.16
CA LEU A 25 5.60 6.63 -13.24
C LEU A 25 4.63 7.58 -12.53
N GLY A 26 3.33 7.42 -12.81
CA GLY A 26 2.26 8.16 -12.14
C GLY A 26 1.14 7.23 -11.71
N ILE A 27 0.61 7.42 -10.49
CA ILE A 27 -0.54 6.67 -9.96
C ILE A 27 -1.74 7.60 -9.94
N GLY A 28 -2.83 7.19 -10.61
CA GLY A 28 -4.10 7.94 -10.67
C GLY A 28 -4.85 7.94 -9.34
N GLY A 29 -5.78 8.88 -9.21
CA GLY A 29 -6.63 9.00 -8.02
C GLY A 29 -7.85 8.10 -8.03
N GLY A 30 -8.35 7.69 -6.84
CA GLY A 30 -9.60 6.97 -6.65
C GLY A 30 -9.61 5.55 -7.22
N VAL A 31 -8.46 4.87 -7.25
CA VAL A 31 -8.30 3.51 -7.76
C VAL A 31 -7.40 2.68 -6.85
N VAL A 32 -7.53 1.37 -6.93
CA VAL A 32 -6.65 0.42 -6.25
C VAL A 32 -5.52 0.02 -7.21
N THR A 33 -4.31 0.51 -6.93
CA THR A 33 -3.11 0.14 -7.69
C THR A 33 -2.33 -0.94 -6.94
N GLY A 34 -2.12 -2.10 -7.56
CA GLY A 34 -1.28 -3.17 -7.04
C GLY A 34 0.19 -2.96 -7.39
N LEU A 35 1.06 -2.94 -6.39
CA LEU A 35 2.51 -2.98 -6.57
C LEU A 35 3.00 -4.41 -6.36
N LEU A 36 3.21 -5.13 -7.44
CA LEU A 36 3.49 -6.56 -7.42
C LEU A 36 4.93 -6.88 -7.81
N GLY A 37 5.43 -7.97 -7.31
CA GLY A 37 6.77 -8.45 -7.62
C GLY A 37 7.32 -9.37 -6.54
N PRO A 38 8.40 -10.12 -6.82
CA PRO A 38 9.01 -11.04 -5.87
C PRO A 38 9.57 -10.31 -4.64
N SER A 39 9.85 -11.08 -3.59
CA SER A 39 10.56 -10.55 -2.41
C SER A 39 11.92 -9.99 -2.83
N GLY A 40 12.27 -8.81 -2.31
CA GLY A 40 13.53 -8.13 -2.67
C GLY A 40 13.50 -7.30 -3.96
N SER A 41 12.39 -7.26 -4.71
CA SER A 41 12.28 -6.46 -5.95
C SER A 41 12.36 -4.94 -5.76
N GLY A 42 12.21 -4.44 -4.52
CA GLY A 42 12.26 -3.00 -4.22
C GLY A 42 10.91 -2.40 -3.80
N LYS A 43 9.80 -3.18 -3.68
CA LYS A 43 8.46 -2.70 -3.32
C LYS A 43 8.44 -1.82 -2.07
N SER A 44 8.92 -2.34 -0.94
CA SER A 44 8.93 -1.57 0.33
C SER A 44 9.87 -0.37 0.25
N THR A 45 10.90 -0.39 -0.61
CA THR A 45 11.76 0.78 -0.84
C THR A 45 11.01 1.86 -1.61
N LEU A 46 10.25 1.49 -2.63
CA LEU A 46 9.40 2.40 -3.40
C LEU A 46 8.29 2.99 -2.50
N ILE A 47 7.60 2.15 -1.74
CA ILE A 47 6.60 2.58 -0.75
C ILE A 47 7.19 3.61 0.23
N ARG A 48 8.36 3.33 0.81
CA ARG A 48 9.03 4.26 1.73
C ARG A 48 9.43 5.58 1.06
N ALA A 49 9.78 5.56 -0.22
CA ALA A 49 10.03 6.78 -0.98
C ALA A 49 8.75 7.61 -1.17
N ILE A 50 7.62 6.95 -1.48
CA ILE A 50 6.32 7.59 -1.64
C ILE A 50 5.84 8.22 -0.32
N VAL A 51 5.98 7.52 0.81
CA VAL A 51 5.58 8.09 2.12
C VAL A 51 6.63 9.06 2.70
N GLY A 52 7.76 9.24 2.02
CA GLY A 52 8.79 10.24 2.36
C GLY A 52 9.70 9.86 3.53
N VAL A 53 9.85 8.56 3.82
CA VAL A 53 10.76 8.06 4.88
C VAL A 53 12.01 7.37 4.31
N GLN A 54 12.20 7.39 2.98
CA GLN A 54 13.36 6.87 2.28
C GLN A 54 14.25 8.02 1.79
N ILE A 55 15.55 7.92 2.04
CA ILE A 55 16.52 8.80 1.39
C ILE A 55 16.65 8.39 -0.07
N VAL A 56 16.43 9.33 -0.99
CA VAL A 56 16.57 9.12 -2.43
C VAL A 56 17.93 9.63 -2.90
N ALA A 57 18.57 8.89 -3.83
CA ALA A 57 19.87 9.27 -4.39
C ALA A 57 19.69 10.27 -5.56
N ALA A 58 18.60 10.14 -6.33
CA ALA A 58 18.25 11.06 -7.43
C ALA A 58 16.75 11.00 -7.72
N GLY A 59 16.24 11.98 -8.48
CA GLY A 59 14.84 12.10 -8.84
C GLY A 59 13.99 12.73 -7.76
N GLU A 60 12.68 12.77 -8.00
CA GLU A 60 11.72 13.30 -7.04
C GLU A 60 10.45 12.43 -6.97
N VAL A 61 9.79 12.50 -5.81
CA VAL A 61 8.48 11.90 -5.58
C VAL A 61 7.54 12.98 -5.07
N ARG A 62 6.39 13.12 -5.72
CA ARG A 62 5.31 14.02 -5.30
C ARG A 62 4.06 13.22 -4.98
N VAL A 63 3.38 13.61 -3.91
CA VAL A 63 2.10 13.05 -3.49
C VAL A 63 1.14 14.21 -3.30
N LEU A 64 -0.03 14.14 -3.95
CA LEU A 64 -1.02 15.23 -3.94
C LEU A 64 -0.40 16.59 -4.33
N GLY A 65 0.55 16.59 -5.27
CA GLY A 65 1.27 17.77 -5.75
C GLY A 65 2.36 18.30 -4.81
N LEU A 66 2.57 17.69 -3.63
CA LEU A 66 3.58 18.08 -2.65
C LEU A 66 4.76 17.10 -2.66
N PRO A 67 6.00 17.54 -2.33
CA PRO A 67 7.11 16.64 -2.15
C PRO A 67 6.81 15.56 -1.10
N ALA A 68 7.17 14.30 -1.38
CA ALA A 68 6.99 13.19 -0.44
C ALA A 68 7.62 13.52 0.93
N GLY A 69 6.91 13.20 2.02
CA GLY A 69 7.33 13.52 3.38
C GLY A 69 7.06 14.96 3.84
N ALA A 70 6.48 15.82 2.99
CA ALA A 70 6.07 17.16 3.39
C ALA A 70 5.13 17.11 4.62
N PRO A 71 5.30 17.99 5.63
CA PRO A 71 4.47 17.98 6.85
C PRO A 71 2.96 18.01 6.57
N ALA A 72 2.53 18.70 5.53
CA ALA A 72 1.13 18.77 5.11
C ALA A 72 0.55 17.44 4.62
N LEU A 73 1.37 16.45 4.30
CA LEU A 73 0.93 15.11 3.88
C LEU A 73 0.63 14.18 5.07
N ARG A 74 1.08 14.48 6.27
CA ARG A 74 0.96 13.58 7.44
C ARG A 74 -0.47 13.22 7.81
N SER A 75 -1.42 14.11 7.57
CA SER A 75 -2.86 13.87 7.80
C SER A 75 -3.60 13.41 6.55
N ARG A 76 -2.97 13.44 5.37
CA ARG A 76 -3.58 13.12 4.08
C ARG A 76 -3.10 11.81 3.48
N VAL A 77 -2.02 11.23 4.02
CA VAL A 77 -1.43 9.96 3.58
C VAL A 77 -1.42 8.98 4.74
N GLY A 78 -2.20 7.91 4.63
CA GLY A 78 -2.15 6.78 5.54
C GLY A 78 -1.10 5.77 5.09
N TYR A 79 -0.37 5.19 6.05
CA TYR A 79 0.62 4.15 5.76
C TYR A 79 0.48 2.98 6.71
N VAL A 80 0.33 1.78 6.14
CA VAL A 80 0.33 0.51 6.88
C VAL A 80 1.59 -0.26 6.50
N THR A 81 2.41 -0.54 7.48
CA THR A 81 3.65 -1.31 7.34
C THR A 81 3.36 -2.81 7.33
N GLN A 82 4.23 -3.61 6.72
CA GLN A 82 4.15 -5.07 6.67
C GLN A 82 3.98 -5.72 8.05
N SER A 83 4.72 -5.23 9.06
CA SER A 83 4.50 -5.61 10.45
C SER A 83 3.56 -4.62 11.12
N PRO A 84 2.53 -5.05 11.86
CA PRO A 84 1.62 -4.14 12.54
C PRO A 84 2.38 -3.18 13.48
N SER A 85 2.23 -1.87 13.23
CA SER A 85 2.88 -0.81 14.01
C SER A 85 1.97 -0.31 15.13
N VAL A 86 1.52 -1.23 16.00
CA VAL A 86 0.59 -0.98 17.11
C VAL A 86 1.12 -1.56 18.42
N TYR A 87 0.73 -1.00 19.54
CA TYR A 87 1.19 -1.40 20.87
C TYR A 87 0.39 -2.59 21.39
N GLY A 88 1.07 -3.71 21.69
CA GLY A 88 0.42 -4.94 22.13
C GLY A 88 -0.13 -4.89 23.54
N ASP A 89 0.39 -4.02 24.38
CA ASP A 89 0.01 -3.77 25.77
C ASP A 89 -1.13 -2.77 25.95
N LEU A 90 -1.56 -2.13 24.87
CA LEU A 90 -2.73 -1.27 24.83
C LEU A 90 -3.92 -2.01 24.19
N SER A 91 -5.14 -1.63 24.59
CA SER A 91 -6.36 -2.06 23.92
C SER A 91 -6.47 -1.43 22.52
N VAL A 92 -7.38 -1.95 21.69
CA VAL A 92 -7.68 -1.38 20.37
C VAL A 92 -8.00 0.12 20.50
N ARG A 93 -8.92 0.47 21.40
CA ARG A 93 -9.34 1.85 21.63
C ARG A 93 -8.22 2.74 22.12
N GLU A 94 -7.38 2.26 23.04
CA GLU A 94 -6.23 3.03 23.56
C GLU A 94 -5.20 3.27 22.47
N ASN A 95 -4.89 2.27 21.62
CA ASN A 95 -4.03 2.45 20.45
C ASN A 95 -4.56 3.56 19.54
N LEU A 96 -5.83 3.47 19.13
CA LEU A 96 -6.42 4.45 18.23
C LEU A 96 -6.52 5.84 18.86
N THR A 97 -6.81 5.93 20.16
CA THR A 97 -6.80 7.21 20.90
C THR A 97 -5.40 7.81 20.93
N TYR A 98 -4.36 7.00 21.14
CA TYR A 98 -2.98 7.44 21.11
C TYR A 98 -2.62 7.99 19.71
N PHE A 99 -2.85 7.23 18.67
CA PHE A 99 -2.53 7.65 17.30
C PHE A 99 -3.37 8.85 16.84
N ALA A 100 -4.65 8.93 17.22
CA ALA A 100 -5.49 10.10 16.94
C ALA A 100 -4.87 11.39 17.52
N ARG A 101 -4.36 11.35 18.75
CA ARG A 101 -3.66 12.49 19.35
C ARG A 101 -2.37 12.84 18.62
N VAL A 102 -1.56 11.83 18.24
CA VAL A 102 -0.29 12.02 17.51
C VAL A 102 -0.52 12.62 16.13
N LEU A 103 -1.56 12.17 15.44
CA LEU A 103 -1.91 12.59 14.07
C LEU A 103 -2.79 13.84 14.04
N GLY A 104 -3.26 14.34 15.19
CA GLY A 104 -4.18 15.48 15.27
C GLY A 104 -5.59 15.15 14.75
N ALA A 105 -5.97 13.89 14.74
CA ALA A 105 -7.32 13.46 14.33
C ALA A 105 -8.36 13.82 15.41
N PRO A 106 -9.61 14.12 15.01
CA PRO A 106 -10.67 14.41 15.97
C PRO A 106 -10.97 13.17 16.84
N PRO A 107 -11.25 13.33 18.16
CA PRO A 107 -11.53 12.20 19.04
C PRO A 107 -12.65 11.28 18.57
N ALA A 108 -13.66 11.82 17.88
CA ALA A 108 -14.77 11.07 17.31
C ALA A 108 -14.32 10.09 16.19
N ALA A 109 -13.19 10.35 15.54
CA ALA A 109 -12.65 9.44 14.52
C ALA A 109 -12.33 8.04 15.07
N VAL A 110 -12.03 7.93 16.37
CA VAL A 110 -11.69 6.65 17.00
C VAL A 110 -12.86 5.67 16.93
N ASP A 111 -14.07 6.10 17.31
CA ASP A 111 -15.25 5.24 17.24
C ASP A 111 -15.61 4.91 15.79
N THR A 112 -15.57 5.90 14.92
CA THR A 112 -15.86 5.75 13.48
C THR A 112 -14.95 4.70 12.83
N VAL A 113 -13.63 4.75 13.06
CA VAL A 113 -12.72 3.79 12.44
C VAL A 113 -12.81 2.40 13.06
N ILE A 114 -13.10 2.28 14.38
CA ILE A 114 -13.35 0.99 15.04
C ILE A 114 -14.54 0.26 14.38
N GLU A 115 -15.63 0.97 14.15
CA GLU A 115 -16.81 0.42 13.47
C GLU A 115 -16.49 0.06 12.03
N ARG A 116 -15.83 0.99 11.29
CA ARG A 116 -15.49 0.83 9.87
C ARG A 116 -14.60 -0.37 9.57
N VAL A 117 -13.68 -0.73 10.48
CA VAL A 117 -12.83 -1.92 10.32
C VAL A 117 -13.39 -3.17 10.99
N GLY A 118 -14.61 -3.13 11.53
CA GLY A 118 -15.30 -4.27 12.16
C GLY A 118 -14.64 -4.74 13.45
N LEU A 119 -14.17 -3.83 14.29
CA LEU A 119 -13.52 -4.12 15.57
C LEU A 119 -14.32 -3.64 16.81
N ALA A 120 -15.61 -3.34 16.66
CA ALA A 120 -16.44 -2.81 17.74
C ALA A 120 -16.43 -3.72 18.99
N ASP A 121 -16.63 -5.03 18.80
CA ASP A 121 -16.65 -6.01 19.89
C ASP A 121 -15.25 -6.23 20.53
N MET A 122 -14.18 -5.82 19.83
CA MET A 122 -12.80 -5.97 20.27
C MET A 122 -12.21 -4.67 20.83
N ALA A 123 -12.96 -3.57 20.86
CA ALA A 123 -12.45 -2.25 21.21
C ALA A 123 -11.71 -2.19 22.57
N ALA A 124 -12.16 -2.96 23.55
CA ALA A 124 -11.56 -3.04 24.90
C ALA A 124 -10.48 -4.13 25.04
N HIS A 125 -10.25 -4.97 24.01
CA HIS A 125 -9.28 -6.06 24.09
C HIS A 125 -7.85 -5.56 23.83
N LEU A 126 -6.89 -6.13 24.58
CA LEU A 126 -5.47 -5.85 24.35
C LEU A 126 -5.05 -6.35 22.97
N VAL A 127 -4.37 -5.50 22.19
CA VAL A 127 -3.92 -5.83 20.84
C VAL A 127 -2.99 -7.03 20.81
N GLY A 128 -2.17 -7.22 21.85
CA GLY A 128 -1.30 -8.40 21.99
C GLY A 128 -2.03 -9.73 21.96
N ARG A 129 -3.31 -9.77 22.37
CA ARG A 129 -4.16 -10.98 22.43
C ARG A 129 -4.99 -11.22 21.18
N LEU A 130 -4.96 -10.30 20.22
CA LEU A 130 -5.71 -10.40 18.97
C LEU A 130 -5.05 -11.38 18.00
N SER A 131 -5.86 -11.94 17.08
CA SER A 131 -5.35 -12.70 15.94
C SER A 131 -4.52 -11.81 15.00
N GLY A 132 -3.74 -12.40 14.10
CA GLY A 132 -2.98 -11.66 13.09
C GLY A 132 -3.86 -10.74 12.25
N GLY A 133 -5.00 -11.25 11.77
CA GLY A 133 -5.95 -10.46 10.98
C GLY A 133 -6.59 -9.31 11.77
N GLN A 134 -6.92 -9.52 13.04
CA GLN A 134 -7.41 -8.44 13.90
C GLN A 134 -6.33 -7.37 14.13
N LYS A 135 -5.06 -7.75 14.34
CA LYS A 135 -3.94 -6.81 14.45
C LYS A 135 -3.74 -6.00 13.16
N ALA A 136 -3.86 -6.65 12.01
CA ALA A 136 -3.80 -5.96 10.71
C ALA A 136 -4.92 -4.91 10.58
N ARG A 137 -6.15 -5.24 11.00
CA ARG A 137 -7.27 -4.28 11.03
C ARG A 137 -7.04 -3.13 12.01
N VAL A 138 -6.42 -3.35 13.18
CA VAL A 138 -6.04 -2.25 14.09
C VAL A 138 -5.01 -1.34 13.42
N SER A 139 -4.00 -1.91 12.75
CA SER A 139 -2.99 -1.14 12.01
C SER A 139 -3.62 -0.32 10.88
N LEU A 140 -4.57 -0.91 10.15
CA LEU A 140 -5.35 -0.21 9.12
C LEU A 140 -6.18 0.93 9.72
N ALA A 141 -6.85 0.68 10.84
CA ALA A 141 -7.63 1.69 11.54
C ALA A 141 -6.78 2.91 11.94
N THR A 142 -5.51 2.71 12.36
CA THR A 142 -4.62 3.85 12.66
C THR A 142 -4.34 4.71 11.43
N ALA A 143 -4.19 4.09 10.26
CA ALA A 143 -3.94 4.81 9.01
C ALA A 143 -5.17 5.56 8.49
N LEU A 144 -6.38 5.17 8.91
CA LEU A 144 -7.66 5.76 8.50
C LEU A 144 -8.16 6.89 9.42
N LEU A 145 -7.50 7.17 10.54
CA LEU A 145 -7.97 8.14 11.56
C LEU A 145 -8.22 9.56 11.01
N ASN A 146 -7.49 9.98 9.98
CA ASN A 146 -7.64 11.29 9.35
C ASN A 146 -8.38 11.24 8.00
N ASP A 147 -9.05 10.12 7.68
CA ASP A 147 -9.70 9.92 6.39
C ASP A 147 -8.79 10.29 5.21
N PRO A 148 -7.67 9.58 5.01
CA PRO A 148 -6.60 9.97 4.11
C PRO A 148 -7.05 9.94 2.65
N GLU A 149 -6.53 10.87 1.84
CA GLU A 149 -6.72 10.90 0.38
C GLU A 149 -5.88 9.83 -0.34
N VAL A 150 -4.78 9.41 0.29
CA VAL A 150 -3.89 8.35 -0.21
C VAL A 150 -3.64 7.34 0.89
N LEU A 151 -3.82 6.06 0.60
CA LEU A 151 -3.54 4.95 1.52
C LEU A 151 -2.50 4.02 0.90
N VAL A 152 -1.37 3.89 1.56
CA VAL A 152 -0.25 3.04 1.13
C VAL A 152 -0.16 1.83 2.06
N LEU A 153 -0.25 0.62 1.50
CA LEU A 153 -0.35 -0.63 2.24
C LEU A 153 0.78 -1.58 1.83
N ASP A 154 1.67 -1.89 2.76
CA ASP A 154 2.81 -2.78 2.50
C ASP A 154 2.47 -4.20 2.95
N GLU A 155 2.10 -5.07 1.99
CA GLU A 155 1.71 -6.48 2.17
C GLU A 155 0.59 -6.70 3.23
N PRO A 156 -0.55 -5.98 3.16
CA PRO A 156 -1.56 -5.93 4.22
C PRO A 156 -2.32 -7.25 4.41
N THR A 157 -2.25 -8.16 3.47
CA THR A 157 -3.01 -9.42 3.40
C THR A 157 -2.21 -10.65 3.83
N VAL A 158 -0.91 -10.46 4.10
CA VAL A 158 -0.01 -11.55 4.48
C VAL A 158 -0.46 -12.20 5.79
N GLY A 159 -0.59 -13.54 5.77
CA GLY A 159 -0.99 -14.33 6.94
C GLY A 159 -2.49 -14.27 7.27
N LEU A 160 -3.32 -13.68 6.40
CA LEU A 160 -4.78 -13.73 6.52
C LEU A 160 -5.33 -15.01 5.89
N ASP A 161 -6.36 -15.55 6.50
CA ASP A 161 -7.17 -16.60 5.88
C ASP A 161 -7.95 -16.06 4.66
N PRO A 162 -8.45 -16.93 3.77
CA PRO A 162 -9.10 -16.49 2.52
C PRO A 162 -10.34 -15.61 2.73
N VAL A 163 -11.10 -15.80 3.82
CA VAL A 163 -12.31 -15.02 4.10
C VAL A 163 -11.93 -13.60 4.52
N LEU A 164 -11.03 -13.48 5.49
CA LEU A 164 -10.54 -12.17 5.95
C LEU A 164 -9.84 -11.41 4.83
N ARG A 165 -9.12 -12.11 3.94
CA ARG A 165 -8.47 -11.49 2.77
C ARG A 165 -9.51 -10.92 1.81
N ARG A 166 -10.56 -11.66 1.49
CA ARG A 166 -11.65 -11.18 0.65
C ARG A 166 -12.30 -9.93 1.24
N ASP A 167 -12.70 -9.99 2.53
CA ASP A 167 -13.36 -8.89 3.21
C ASP A 167 -12.49 -7.62 3.25
N LEU A 168 -11.17 -7.80 3.34
CA LEU A 168 -10.23 -6.67 3.31
C LEU A 168 -10.12 -6.05 1.90
N TRP A 169 -10.14 -6.87 0.85
CA TRP A 169 -10.16 -6.37 -0.52
C TRP A 169 -11.47 -5.65 -0.86
N ASP A 170 -12.61 -6.17 -0.42
CA ASP A 170 -13.91 -5.53 -0.58
C ASP A 170 -13.88 -4.14 0.09
N PHE A 171 -13.30 -4.05 1.29
CA PHE A 171 -13.11 -2.78 1.99
C PHE A 171 -12.15 -1.81 1.25
N PHE A 172 -11.10 -2.30 0.59
CA PHE A 172 -10.23 -1.45 -0.23
C PHE A 172 -10.97 -0.84 -1.41
N HIS A 173 -11.85 -1.60 -2.05
CA HIS A 173 -12.69 -1.06 -3.13
C HIS A 173 -13.69 -0.03 -2.61
N GLU A 174 -14.33 -0.24 -1.48
CA GLU A 174 -15.20 0.77 -0.85
C GLU A 174 -14.45 2.10 -0.58
N LEU A 175 -13.20 2.01 -0.14
CA LEU A 175 -12.33 3.19 0.04
C LEU A 175 -12.03 3.88 -1.29
N ALA A 176 -11.72 3.13 -2.33
CA ALA A 176 -11.44 3.68 -3.66
C ALA A 176 -12.68 4.34 -4.27
N ASP A 177 -13.84 3.70 -4.17
CA ASP A 177 -15.13 4.23 -4.62
C ASP A 177 -15.51 5.53 -3.90
N SER A 178 -15.08 5.69 -2.63
CA SER A 178 -15.25 6.94 -1.88
C SER A 178 -14.20 8.03 -2.23
N GLY A 179 -13.26 7.72 -3.13
CA GLY A 179 -12.27 8.67 -3.65
C GLY A 179 -10.86 8.53 -3.09
N THR A 180 -10.62 7.61 -2.14
CA THR A 180 -9.27 7.34 -1.62
C THR A 180 -8.42 6.64 -2.71
N THR A 181 -7.18 7.09 -2.89
CA THR A 181 -6.21 6.42 -3.78
C THR A 181 -5.47 5.35 -3.00
N LEU A 182 -5.50 4.10 -3.44
CA LEU A 182 -4.80 3.00 -2.77
C LEU A 182 -3.59 2.52 -3.57
N LEU A 183 -2.47 2.32 -2.87
CA LEU A 183 -1.31 1.58 -3.35
C LEU A 183 -1.09 0.38 -2.44
N VAL A 184 -1.32 -0.82 -2.96
CA VAL A 184 -1.26 -2.08 -2.21
C VAL A 184 -0.10 -2.91 -2.73
N SER A 185 0.93 -3.16 -1.92
CA SER A 185 1.96 -4.11 -2.32
C SER A 185 1.56 -5.54 -2.01
N SER A 186 1.92 -6.45 -2.91
CA SER A 186 1.77 -7.90 -2.72
C SER A 186 2.87 -8.67 -3.46
N HIS A 187 3.11 -9.88 -3.01
CA HIS A 187 3.90 -10.87 -3.75
C HIS A 187 3.03 -12.05 -4.24
N VAL A 188 1.70 -11.96 -4.05
CA VAL A 188 0.72 -12.98 -4.42
C VAL A 188 -0.01 -12.53 -5.68
N MET A 189 0.18 -13.27 -6.79
CA MET A 189 -0.41 -12.89 -8.08
C MET A 189 -1.94 -13.03 -8.13
N ASP A 190 -2.54 -13.90 -7.30
CA ASP A 190 -4.01 -13.99 -7.17
C ASP A 190 -4.64 -12.65 -6.74
N GLU A 191 -3.88 -11.80 -6.05
CA GLU A 191 -4.34 -10.47 -5.65
C GLU A 191 -4.29 -9.44 -6.78
N ALA A 192 -3.49 -9.69 -7.81
CA ALA A 192 -3.38 -8.83 -8.98
C ALA A 192 -4.73 -8.64 -9.68
N ALA A 193 -5.53 -9.70 -9.78
CA ALA A 193 -6.86 -9.66 -10.41
C ALA A 193 -7.86 -8.76 -9.66
N ARG A 194 -7.56 -8.38 -8.42
CA ARG A 194 -8.39 -7.50 -7.59
C ARG A 194 -8.03 -6.03 -7.73
N CYS A 195 -6.94 -5.71 -8.42
CA CYS A 195 -6.47 -4.34 -8.62
C CYS A 195 -7.05 -3.75 -9.90
N ASP A 196 -7.30 -2.43 -9.91
CA ASP A 196 -7.69 -1.71 -11.13
C ASP A 196 -6.49 -1.49 -12.06
N ARG A 197 -5.29 -1.40 -11.49
CA ARG A 197 -4.02 -1.18 -12.19
C ARG A 197 -2.90 -1.95 -11.51
N LEU A 198 -1.95 -2.44 -12.30
CA LEU A 198 -0.78 -3.18 -11.82
C LEU A 198 0.51 -2.43 -12.15
N LEU A 199 1.37 -2.31 -11.15
CA LEU A 199 2.78 -1.96 -11.27
C LEU A 199 3.59 -3.23 -10.97
N LEU A 200 4.16 -3.84 -11.99
CA LEU A 200 5.00 -5.03 -11.81
C LEU A 200 6.45 -4.60 -11.66
N LEU A 201 6.98 -4.76 -10.44
CA LEU A 201 8.34 -4.37 -10.08
C LEU A 201 9.26 -5.59 -9.98
N ARG A 202 10.38 -5.56 -10.69
CA ARG A 202 11.44 -6.57 -10.59
C ARG A 202 12.80 -5.90 -10.63
N GLU A 203 13.69 -6.30 -9.73
CA GLU A 203 15.09 -5.83 -9.72
C GLU A 203 15.20 -4.30 -9.80
N GLY A 204 14.29 -3.60 -9.15
CA GLY A 204 14.28 -2.14 -9.10
C GLY A 204 13.77 -1.42 -10.35
N VAL A 205 13.19 -2.13 -11.32
CA VAL A 205 12.57 -1.55 -12.53
C VAL A 205 11.12 -1.96 -12.67
N ILE A 206 10.29 -1.10 -13.29
CA ILE A 206 8.89 -1.42 -13.62
C ILE A 206 8.86 -2.17 -14.95
N LEU A 207 8.43 -3.43 -14.91
CA LEU A 207 8.25 -4.27 -16.10
C LEU A 207 6.93 -3.99 -16.82
N ALA A 208 5.89 -3.64 -16.06
CA ALA A 208 4.59 -3.31 -16.63
C ALA A 208 3.85 -2.32 -15.72
N ASP A 209 3.07 -1.44 -16.35
CA ASP A 209 2.21 -0.45 -15.72
C ASP A 209 0.91 -0.38 -16.51
N LEU A 210 -0.09 -1.23 -16.15
CA LEU A 210 -1.33 -1.40 -16.93
C LEU A 210 -2.40 -2.19 -16.12
N PRO A 211 -3.67 -2.16 -16.56
CA PRO A 211 -4.72 -2.98 -15.96
C PRO A 211 -4.48 -4.50 -16.13
N PRO A 212 -5.02 -5.34 -15.21
CA PRO A 212 -4.86 -6.81 -15.29
C PRO A 212 -5.25 -7.42 -16.63
N ASP A 213 -6.42 -7.03 -17.17
CA ASP A 213 -6.92 -7.54 -18.44
C ASP A 213 -6.02 -7.16 -19.63
N GLU A 214 -5.44 -5.97 -19.58
CA GLU A 214 -4.48 -5.53 -20.60
C GLU A 214 -3.20 -6.35 -20.53
N LEU A 215 -2.73 -6.69 -19.34
CA LEU A 215 -1.58 -7.55 -19.13
C LEU A 215 -1.80 -8.93 -19.75
N LEU A 216 -2.96 -9.57 -19.49
CA LEU A 216 -3.32 -10.86 -20.08
C LEU A 216 -3.37 -10.78 -21.61
N ARG A 217 -4.00 -9.73 -22.15
CA ARG A 217 -4.08 -9.54 -23.63
C ARG A 217 -2.70 -9.38 -24.27
N ARG A 218 -1.81 -8.57 -23.68
CA ARG A 218 -0.46 -8.31 -24.23
C ARG A 218 0.42 -9.54 -24.20
N THR A 219 0.34 -10.29 -23.11
CA THR A 219 1.17 -11.49 -22.96
C THR A 219 0.57 -12.73 -23.63
N GLY A 220 -0.75 -12.74 -23.92
CA GLY A 220 -1.46 -13.93 -24.38
C GLY A 220 -1.43 -15.07 -23.36
N ALA A 221 -1.24 -14.76 -22.08
CA ALA A 221 -1.19 -15.72 -21.00
C ALA A 221 -2.61 -16.12 -20.53
N ALA A 222 -2.73 -17.31 -19.94
CA ALA A 222 -4.00 -17.81 -19.42
C ALA A 222 -4.36 -17.18 -18.07
N ASP A 223 -3.37 -16.77 -17.29
CA ASP A 223 -3.49 -16.16 -15.97
C ASP A 223 -2.36 -15.16 -15.71
N LEU A 224 -2.46 -14.44 -14.59
CA LEU A 224 -1.52 -13.38 -14.23
C LEU A 224 -0.15 -13.91 -13.80
N ASP A 225 -0.07 -15.11 -13.24
CA ASP A 225 1.21 -15.78 -12.95
C ASP A 225 1.98 -16.06 -14.24
N ALA A 226 1.31 -16.68 -15.22
CA ALA A 226 1.91 -16.94 -16.52
C ALA A 226 2.25 -15.64 -17.28
N ALA A 227 1.43 -14.60 -17.14
CA ALA A 227 1.69 -13.28 -17.71
C ALA A 227 2.96 -12.65 -17.13
N PHE A 228 3.12 -12.71 -15.82
CA PHE A 228 4.33 -12.22 -15.13
C PHE A 228 5.59 -12.98 -15.59
N LEU A 229 5.52 -14.31 -15.66
CA LEU A 229 6.65 -15.13 -16.12
C LEU A 229 7.08 -14.77 -17.55
N ARG A 230 6.12 -14.58 -18.47
CA ARG A 230 6.43 -14.15 -19.86
C ARG A 230 7.11 -12.80 -19.93
N LEU A 231 6.70 -11.83 -19.10
CA LEU A 231 7.37 -10.53 -19.04
C LEU A 231 8.80 -10.66 -18.55
N VAL A 232 9.01 -11.50 -17.55
CA VAL A 232 10.32 -11.77 -16.96
C VAL A 232 11.27 -12.43 -17.98
N GLU A 233 10.79 -13.42 -18.71
CA GLU A 233 11.56 -14.13 -19.75
C GLU A 233 11.85 -13.22 -20.94
N GLY A 234 10.87 -12.41 -21.37
CA GLY A 234 11.06 -11.42 -22.45
C GLY A 234 12.08 -10.34 -22.11
N SER A 235 12.09 -9.86 -20.86
CA SER A 235 13.07 -8.85 -20.42
C SER A 235 14.50 -9.38 -20.21
N ALA A 236 14.68 -10.70 -20.15
CA ALA A 236 15.98 -11.33 -20.05
C ALA A 236 16.63 -11.64 -21.43
N ALA A 237 15.85 -11.43 -22.52
CA ALA A 237 16.29 -11.70 -23.91
C ALA A 237 16.68 -10.43 -24.68
N GLU A 238 16.53 -9.23 -24.07
CA GLU A 238 17.01 -7.93 -24.56
C GLU A 238 18.27 -7.49 -23.80
#